data_88b9ba3c1b2ecbdb1757e88ea3ba632d
#
_entry.id   88b9ba3c1b2ecbdb1757e88ea3ba632d
#
_cell.length_a   1.000
_cell.length_b   1.000
_cell.length_c   1.000
_cell.angle_alpha   90.00
_cell.angle_beta   90.00
_cell.angle_gamma   90.00
#
_symmetry.space_group_name_H-M   'P 1'
#
loop_
_entity.id
_entity.type
_entity.pdbx_description
1 polymer ?
#
loop_
_entity_poly.entity_id
_entity_poly.type
_entity_poly.pdbx_seq_one_letter_code
_entity_poly.pdbx_strand_id
1 'polypeptide(L)'
;GHSIGAVIVLSLSVIYEGPLSSIVLINGALERFEGPAGTIFPLMAKVFYGSPLTKYWIRLFNSAETSLRKFLSISGSNLNSKNIDYYMKLMTDEDHVTGTLAFISNWNIGEIEKKIKKVSVPTLFLAGMRDGIVSYKTSVRAHKKAFNAKIKLFESEGHLIHEVSSAKIAKEINSL
;
A
#
# COMPACT_ATOMS: atom_id res chain seq x y z
N GLY A 1 3.01 1.68 -8.37
CA GLY A 1 2.72 0.77 -7.24
C GLY A 1 1.84 1.42 -6.20
N HIS A 2 0.91 0.67 -5.61
CA HIS A 2 -0.01 1.13 -4.57
C HIS A 2 0.32 0.47 -3.23
N SER A 3 0.23 1.23 -2.13
CA SER A 3 0.42 0.73 -0.76
C SER A 3 1.74 -0.05 -0.60
N ILE A 4 1.69 -1.33 -0.23
CA ILE A 4 2.84 -2.25 -0.21
C ILE A 4 3.49 -2.39 -1.60
N GLY A 5 2.70 -2.40 -2.69
CA GLY A 5 3.20 -2.42 -4.05
C GLY A 5 4.10 -1.22 -4.41
N ALA A 6 3.92 -0.09 -3.74
CA ALA A 6 4.84 1.06 -3.89
C ALA A 6 6.25 0.75 -3.36
N VAL A 7 6.35 -0.06 -2.30
CA VAL A 7 7.65 -0.53 -1.76
C VAL A 7 8.34 -1.47 -2.74
N ILE A 8 7.57 -2.33 -3.41
CA ILE A 8 8.10 -3.25 -4.44
C ILE A 8 8.64 -2.45 -5.62
N VAL A 9 7.85 -1.50 -6.14
CA VAL A 9 8.27 -0.63 -7.26
C VAL A 9 9.51 0.19 -6.89
N LEU A 10 9.54 0.79 -5.71
CA LEU A 10 10.69 1.52 -5.20
C LEU A 10 11.92 0.62 -5.10
N SER A 11 11.76 -0.60 -4.61
CA SER A 11 12.88 -1.54 -4.48
C SER A 11 13.39 -1.98 -5.84
N LEU A 12 12.48 -2.27 -6.77
CA LEU A 12 12.81 -2.64 -8.14
C LEU A 12 13.58 -1.52 -8.84
N SER A 13 13.15 -0.26 -8.70
CA SER A 13 13.78 0.88 -9.37
C SER A 13 15.24 1.13 -8.97
N VAL A 14 15.69 0.57 -7.85
CA VAL A 14 17.08 0.69 -7.38
C VAL A 14 17.98 -0.43 -7.88
N ILE A 15 17.40 -1.60 -8.22
CA ILE A 15 18.16 -2.79 -8.63
C ILE A 15 17.97 -3.15 -10.11
N TYR A 16 17.00 -2.55 -10.78
CA TYR A 16 16.71 -2.81 -12.18
C TYR A 16 17.67 -2.01 -13.07
N GLU A 17 18.44 -2.72 -13.90
CA GLU A 17 19.46 -2.15 -14.79
C GLU A 17 18.94 -1.77 -16.18
N GLY A 18 17.69 -2.13 -16.50
CA GLY A 18 17.08 -1.80 -17.78
C GLY A 18 16.52 -0.35 -17.82
N PRO A 19 16.02 0.07 -18.99
CA PRO A 19 15.43 1.39 -19.15
C PRO A 19 14.18 1.56 -18.28
N LEU A 20 14.17 2.58 -17.43
CA LEU A 20 13.06 2.94 -16.57
C LEU A 20 12.79 4.43 -16.71
N SER A 21 11.64 4.79 -17.28
CA SER A 21 11.28 6.19 -17.56
C SER A 21 10.90 6.95 -16.30
N SER A 22 10.10 6.33 -15.42
CA SER A 22 9.61 6.94 -14.18
C SER A 22 9.00 5.88 -13.26
N ILE A 23 8.74 6.25 -12.00
CA ILE A 23 7.94 5.45 -11.07
C ILE A 23 6.82 6.28 -10.46
N VAL A 24 5.70 5.62 -10.17
CA VAL A 24 4.54 6.22 -9.51
C VAL A 24 4.22 5.45 -8.23
N LEU A 25 4.19 6.15 -7.12
CA LEU A 25 3.95 5.60 -5.78
C LEU A 25 2.64 6.15 -5.24
N ILE A 26 1.62 5.30 -5.16
CA ILE A 26 0.25 5.67 -4.77
C ILE A 26 0.01 5.20 -3.34
N ASN A 27 -0.25 6.12 -2.41
CA ASN A 27 -0.48 5.85 -0.99
C ASN A 27 0.54 4.85 -0.42
N GLY A 28 1.82 5.06 -0.75
CA GLY A 28 2.89 4.10 -0.49
C GLY A 28 3.15 3.89 1.01
N ALA A 29 3.20 2.63 1.44
CA ALA A 29 3.52 2.23 2.80
C ALA A 29 5.05 2.29 3.03
N LEU A 30 5.63 3.49 2.91
CA LEU A 30 7.07 3.74 2.85
C LEU A 30 7.75 3.94 4.21
N GLU A 31 6.97 3.92 5.29
CA GLU A 31 7.45 4.06 6.67
C GLU A 31 6.74 3.06 7.58
N ARG A 32 7.19 2.92 8.82
CA ARG A 32 6.47 2.16 9.83
C ARG A 32 5.10 2.79 10.09
N PHE A 33 4.10 1.96 10.31
CA PHE A 33 2.81 2.45 10.80
C PHE A 33 3.03 3.19 12.12
N GLU A 34 2.38 4.33 12.28
CA GLU A 34 2.48 5.11 13.51
C GLU A 34 1.74 4.40 14.66
N GLY A 35 2.24 4.59 15.88
CA GLY A 35 1.64 4.06 17.11
C GLY A 35 1.83 2.54 17.30
N PRO A 36 1.03 1.93 18.19
CA PRO A 36 1.13 0.51 18.54
C PRO A 36 0.98 -0.42 17.33
N ALA A 37 0.21 -0.02 16.33
CA ALA A 37 0.01 -0.80 15.10
C ALA A 37 1.32 -1.08 14.35
N GLY A 38 2.28 -0.15 14.39
CA GLY A 38 3.59 -0.31 13.76
C GLY A 38 4.44 -1.44 14.33
N THR A 39 4.17 -1.85 15.57
CA THR A 39 4.89 -2.96 16.23
C THR A 39 4.03 -4.22 16.23
N ILE A 40 2.75 -4.09 16.53
CA ILE A 40 1.84 -5.24 16.68
C ILE A 40 1.58 -5.90 15.33
N PHE A 41 1.37 -5.13 14.27
CA PHE A 41 0.96 -5.67 12.97
C PHE A 41 2.04 -6.58 12.33
N PRO A 42 3.34 -6.18 12.25
CA PRO A 42 4.40 -7.08 11.78
C PRO A 42 4.60 -8.30 12.69
N LEU A 43 4.44 -8.15 14.01
CA LEU A 43 4.54 -9.27 14.94
C LEU A 43 3.41 -10.29 14.73
N MET A 44 2.18 -9.81 14.59
CA MET A 44 1.02 -10.65 14.26
C MET A 44 1.19 -11.35 12.92
N ALA A 45 1.68 -10.64 11.90
CA ALA A 45 1.98 -11.23 10.60
C ALA A 45 2.98 -12.39 10.71
N LYS A 46 4.03 -12.26 11.54
CA LYS A 46 4.99 -13.34 11.81
C LYS A 46 4.35 -14.54 12.51
N VAL A 47 3.47 -14.30 13.47
CA VAL A 47 2.78 -15.37 14.20
C VAL A 47 1.83 -16.15 13.27
N PHE A 48 1.14 -15.46 12.39
CA PHE A 48 0.21 -16.10 11.46
C PHE A 48 0.90 -16.69 10.22
N TYR A 49 2.05 -16.13 9.80
CA TYR A 49 2.79 -16.67 8.67
C TYR A 49 3.30 -18.09 8.96
N GLY A 50 2.91 -19.05 8.14
CA GLY A 50 3.25 -20.45 8.32
C GLY A 50 2.50 -21.19 9.45
N SER A 51 1.57 -20.53 10.14
CA SER A 51 0.73 -21.15 11.16
C SER A 51 -0.45 -21.91 10.53
N PRO A 52 -0.75 -23.13 10.97
CA PRO A 52 -1.98 -23.83 10.56
C PRO A 52 -3.26 -23.08 10.95
N LEU A 53 -3.15 -22.15 11.91
CA LEU A 53 -4.25 -21.28 12.32
C LEU A 53 -4.61 -20.22 11.28
N THR A 54 -3.73 -19.92 10.33
CA THR A 54 -3.99 -18.94 9.26
C THR A 54 -5.24 -19.36 8.46
N LYS A 55 -5.36 -20.63 8.10
CA LYS A 55 -6.54 -21.16 7.41
C LYS A 55 -7.84 -20.99 8.21
N TYR A 56 -7.75 -21.15 9.52
CA TYR A 56 -8.89 -20.95 10.42
C TYR A 56 -9.31 -19.49 10.49
N TRP A 57 -8.34 -18.57 10.57
CA TRP A 57 -8.60 -17.12 10.55
C TRP A 57 -9.17 -16.65 9.22
N ILE A 58 -8.66 -17.13 8.08
CA ILE A 58 -9.21 -16.84 6.76
C ILE A 58 -10.70 -17.26 6.71
N ARG A 59 -11.05 -18.43 7.22
CA ARG A 59 -12.44 -18.90 7.29
C ARG A 59 -13.34 -18.05 8.19
N LEU A 60 -12.80 -17.53 9.28
CA LEU A 60 -13.52 -16.58 10.15
C LEU A 60 -13.76 -15.23 9.45
N PHE A 61 -12.80 -14.74 8.68
CA PHE A 61 -13.00 -13.54 7.86
C PHE A 61 -14.01 -13.75 6.73
N ASN A 62 -14.14 -14.96 6.22
CA ASN A 62 -15.14 -15.32 5.20
C ASN A 62 -16.59 -15.11 5.63
N SER A 63 -16.87 -15.06 6.92
CA SER A 63 -18.22 -14.84 7.44
C SER A 63 -18.61 -13.37 7.60
N ALA A 64 -17.76 -12.41 7.17
CA ALA A 64 -17.93 -11.04 7.59
C ALA A 64 -17.69 -9.99 6.48
N GLU A 65 -18.56 -9.95 5.46
CA GLU A 65 -18.70 -8.79 4.57
C GLU A 65 -18.76 -7.47 5.37
N THR A 66 -19.40 -7.49 6.53
CA THR A 66 -19.44 -6.36 7.46
C THR A 66 -18.05 -5.95 7.94
N SER A 67 -17.16 -6.90 8.21
CA SER A 67 -15.78 -6.62 8.63
C SER A 67 -14.96 -6.02 7.51
N LEU A 68 -15.12 -6.51 6.29
CA LEU A 68 -14.48 -5.94 5.10
C LEU A 68 -15.00 -4.52 4.84
N ARG A 69 -16.30 -4.30 4.89
CA ARG A 69 -16.89 -2.95 4.72
C ARG A 69 -16.37 -1.98 5.79
N LYS A 70 -16.21 -2.43 7.04
CA LYS A 70 -15.62 -1.62 8.11
C LYS A 70 -14.14 -1.32 7.82
N PHE A 71 -13.36 -2.31 7.39
CA PHE A 71 -11.96 -2.11 6.99
C PHE A 71 -11.84 -1.11 5.84
N LEU A 72 -12.65 -1.26 4.80
CA LEU A 72 -12.68 -0.35 3.66
C LEU A 72 -13.13 1.06 4.06
N SER A 73 -14.07 1.17 5.00
CA SER A 73 -14.48 2.47 5.59
C SER A 73 -13.30 3.16 6.28
N ILE A 74 -12.48 2.43 7.05
CA ILE A 74 -11.27 2.97 7.69
C ILE A 74 -10.27 3.46 6.63
N SER A 75 -10.23 2.84 5.47
CA SER A 75 -9.39 3.29 4.36
C SER A 75 -9.73 4.69 3.84
N GLY A 76 -10.85 5.27 4.26
CA GLY A 76 -11.36 6.54 3.74
C GLY A 76 -11.85 6.46 2.30
N SER A 77 -12.08 5.23 1.78
CA SER A 77 -12.46 4.97 0.39
C SER A 77 -13.85 4.37 0.32
N ASN A 78 -14.67 4.89 -0.55
CA ASN A 78 -16.04 4.40 -0.77
C ASN A 78 -16.10 3.59 -2.07
N LEU A 79 -16.05 2.26 -1.93
CA LEU A 79 -16.12 1.33 -3.05
C LEU A 79 -17.55 0.93 -3.37
N ASN A 80 -17.83 0.67 -4.65
CA ASN A 80 -19.08 0.06 -5.08
C ASN A 80 -19.10 -1.44 -4.72
N SER A 81 -20.30 -2.06 -4.78
CA SER A 81 -20.51 -3.47 -4.42
C SER A 81 -19.64 -4.42 -5.23
N LYS A 82 -19.48 -4.18 -6.54
CA LYS A 82 -18.66 -5.03 -7.42
C LYS A 82 -17.19 -5.04 -6.97
N ASN A 83 -16.64 -3.91 -6.58
CA ASN A 83 -15.28 -3.83 -6.09
C ASN A 83 -15.14 -4.55 -4.73
N ILE A 84 -16.15 -4.46 -3.87
CA ILE A 84 -16.19 -5.18 -2.60
C ILE A 84 -16.11 -6.69 -2.83
N ASP A 85 -16.84 -7.22 -3.81
CA ASP A 85 -16.81 -8.65 -4.16
C ASP A 85 -15.40 -9.13 -4.57
N TYR A 86 -14.64 -8.29 -5.28
CA TYR A 86 -13.25 -8.61 -5.62
C TYR A 86 -12.36 -8.66 -4.37
N TYR A 87 -12.51 -7.72 -3.44
CA TYR A 87 -11.77 -7.75 -2.17
C TYR A 87 -12.13 -8.96 -1.32
N MET A 88 -13.41 -9.36 -1.31
CA MET A 88 -13.83 -10.59 -0.64
C MET A 88 -13.10 -11.81 -1.21
N LYS A 89 -13.02 -11.94 -2.53
CA LYS A 89 -12.28 -13.04 -3.17
C LYS A 89 -10.81 -13.06 -2.76
N LEU A 90 -10.13 -11.90 -2.76
CA LEU A 90 -8.72 -11.80 -2.36
C LEU A 90 -8.52 -12.16 -0.89
N MET A 91 -9.39 -11.70 0.00
CA MET A 91 -9.29 -12.00 1.43
C MET A 91 -9.58 -13.46 1.77
N THR A 92 -10.23 -14.19 0.87
CA THR A 92 -10.57 -15.61 1.02
C THR A 92 -9.60 -16.55 0.30
N ASP A 93 -8.73 -15.98 -0.53
CA ASP A 93 -7.70 -16.74 -1.23
C ASP A 93 -6.52 -17.01 -0.29
N GLU A 94 -6.27 -18.27 0.02
CA GLU A 94 -5.22 -18.70 0.96
C GLU A 94 -3.82 -18.28 0.50
N ASP A 95 -3.54 -18.36 -0.80
CA ASP A 95 -2.23 -18.03 -1.35
C ASP A 95 -1.99 -16.52 -1.30
N HIS A 96 -3.02 -15.73 -1.63
CA HIS A 96 -2.96 -14.27 -1.52
C HIS A 96 -2.73 -13.81 -0.07
N VAL A 97 -3.48 -14.34 0.87
CA VAL A 97 -3.34 -13.97 2.29
C VAL A 97 -1.98 -14.41 2.83
N THR A 98 -1.54 -15.63 2.53
CA THR A 98 -0.23 -16.14 2.96
C THR A 98 0.91 -15.32 2.38
N GLY A 99 0.85 -14.98 1.09
CA GLY A 99 1.82 -14.12 0.43
C GLY A 99 1.89 -12.71 1.05
N THR A 100 0.73 -12.14 1.36
CA THR A 100 0.64 -10.83 2.02
C THR A 100 1.26 -10.86 3.43
N LEU A 101 0.94 -11.89 4.23
CA LEU A 101 1.51 -12.07 5.56
C LEU A 101 3.03 -12.29 5.50
N ALA A 102 3.51 -13.09 4.54
CA ALA A 102 4.94 -13.31 4.31
C ALA A 102 5.65 -12.00 4.00
N PHE A 103 5.09 -11.19 3.11
CA PHE A 103 5.66 -9.88 2.77
C PHE A 103 5.74 -8.96 3.98
N ILE A 104 4.63 -8.81 4.72
CA ILE A 104 4.57 -7.94 5.91
C ILE A 104 5.54 -8.42 7.00
N SER A 105 5.64 -9.74 7.21
CA SER A 105 6.53 -10.33 8.23
C SER A 105 8.01 -10.07 7.96
N ASN A 106 8.38 -9.91 6.68
CA ASN A 106 9.75 -9.66 6.23
C ASN A 106 10.02 -8.18 5.90
N TRP A 107 9.07 -7.30 6.19
CA TRP A 107 9.17 -5.90 5.80
C TRP A 107 10.24 -5.14 6.61
N ASN A 108 11.30 -4.70 5.93
CA ASN A 108 12.39 -3.93 6.53
C ASN A 108 12.33 -2.45 6.13
N ILE A 109 11.75 -1.63 7.00
CA ILE A 109 11.56 -0.20 6.79
C ILE A 109 12.88 0.59 6.65
N GLY A 110 13.91 0.21 7.40
CA GLY A 110 15.20 0.92 7.32
C GLY A 110 15.84 0.85 5.94
N GLU A 111 15.64 -0.27 5.23
CA GLU A 111 16.10 -0.41 3.86
C GLU A 111 15.27 0.42 2.87
N ILE A 112 13.99 0.62 3.13
CA ILE A 112 13.11 1.45 2.29
C ILE A 112 13.57 2.91 2.28
N GLU A 113 13.90 3.48 3.43
CA GLU A 113 14.44 4.86 3.53
C GLU A 113 15.75 5.05 2.75
N LYS A 114 16.64 4.05 2.80
CA LYS A 114 17.89 4.08 2.03
C LYS A 114 17.60 4.02 0.52
N LYS A 115 16.62 3.23 0.10
CA LYS A 115 16.23 3.10 -1.30
C LYS A 115 15.65 4.38 -1.86
N ILE A 116 14.81 5.10 -1.13
CA ILE A 116 14.23 6.38 -1.56
C ILE A 116 15.32 7.37 -1.99
N LYS A 117 16.42 7.45 -1.24
CA LYS A 117 17.54 8.34 -1.55
C LYS A 117 18.37 7.91 -2.77
N LYS A 118 18.25 6.66 -3.20
CA LYS A 118 18.99 6.08 -4.33
C LYS A 118 18.22 6.14 -5.65
N VAL A 119 16.92 6.46 -5.61
CA VAL A 119 16.11 6.54 -6.82
C VAL A 119 16.56 7.73 -7.66
N SER A 120 16.98 7.45 -8.89
CA SER A 120 17.46 8.45 -9.86
C SER A 120 16.41 8.85 -10.90
N VAL A 121 15.41 7.99 -11.12
CA VAL A 121 14.36 8.23 -12.13
C VAL A 121 13.28 9.19 -11.59
N PRO A 122 12.59 9.92 -12.49
CA PRO A 122 11.45 10.73 -12.11
C PRO A 122 10.45 9.94 -11.28
N THR A 123 10.07 10.49 -10.12
CA THR A 123 9.19 9.81 -9.16
C THR A 123 7.97 10.68 -8.88
N LEU A 124 6.78 10.11 -9.05
CA LEU A 124 5.53 10.77 -8.70
C LEU A 124 4.91 10.11 -7.46
N PHE A 125 4.72 10.90 -6.42
CA PHE A 125 3.96 10.51 -5.24
C PHE A 125 2.52 11.00 -5.36
N LEU A 126 1.56 10.08 -5.25
CA LEU A 126 0.12 10.38 -5.21
C LEU A 126 -0.43 9.90 -3.88
N ALA A 127 -1.09 10.79 -3.12
CA ALA A 127 -1.60 10.40 -1.81
C ALA A 127 -2.94 11.06 -1.49
N GLY A 128 -3.87 10.25 -0.97
CA GLY A 128 -5.15 10.69 -0.44
C GLY A 128 -4.99 11.17 1.02
N MET A 129 -5.49 12.35 1.33
CA MET A 129 -5.35 12.93 2.67
C MET A 129 -6.30 12.30 3.70
N ARG A 130 -7.34 11.59 3.24
CA ARG A 130 -8.28 10.83 4.08
C ARG A 130 -7.91 9.36 4.24
N ASP A 131 -6.71 8.97 3.80
CA ASP A 131 -6.20 7.62 4.00
C ASP A 131 -6.01 7.31 5.48
N GLY A 132 -6.85 6.42 6.03
CA GLY A 132 -6.80 5.96 7.42
C GLY A 132 -5.91 4.73 7.62
N ILE A 133 -5.30 4.19 6.56
CA ILE A 133 -4.38 3.03 6.61
C ILE A 133 -2.93 3.51 6.56
N VAL A 134 -2.59 4.31 5.56
CA VAL A 134 -1.26 4.90 5.39
C VAL A 134 -1.37 6.41 5.37
N SER A 135 -0.86 7.06 6.40
CA SER A 135 -0.90 8.52 6.47
C SER A 135 -0.23 9.14 5.24
N TYR A 136 -0.90 10.10 4.59
CA TYR A 136 -0.34 10.87 3.47
C TYR A 136 0.98 11.55 3.84
N LYS A 137 1.21 11.83 5.13
CA LYS A 137 2.45 12.41 5.66
C LYS A 137 3.66 11.52 5.36
N THR A 138 3.47 10.22 5.25
CA THR A 138 4.50 9.26 4.82
C THR A 138 4.99 9.61 3.41
N SER A 139 4.07 9.82 2.46
CA SER A 139 4.42 10.24 1.09
C SER A 139 5.09 11.62 1.07
N VAL A 140 4.65 12.55 1.92
CA VAL A 140 5.28 13.89 2.04
C VAL A 140 6.72 13.78 2.54
N ARG A 141 6.97 12.97 3.57
CA ARG A 141 8.33 12.76 4.10
C ARG A 141 9.24 12.03 3.10
N ALA A 142 8.70 11.03 2.39
CA ALA A 142 9.42 10.31 1.36
C ALA A 142 9.79 11.21 0.17
N HIS A 143 8.85 12.02 -0.31
CA HIS A 143 9.07 13.01 -1.37
C HIS A 143 10.24 13.97 -1.02
N LYS A 144 10.28 14.47 0.22
CA LYS A 144 11.38 15.36 0.67
C LYS A 144 12.77 14.70 0.63
N LYS A 145 12.84 13.37 0.67
CA LYS A 145 14.09 12.58 0.64
C LYS A 145 14.48 12.16 -0.78
N ALA A 146 13.56 12.18 -1.72
CA ALA A 146 13.77 11.78 -3.11
C ALA A 146 14.38 12.94 -3.92
N PHE A 147 15.32 12.63 -4.83
CA PHE A 147 16.05 13.65 -5.59
C PHE A 147 15.21 14.28 -6.73
N ASN A 148 14.56 13.44 -7.52
CA ASN A 148 13.78 13.87 -8.69
C ASN A 148 12.32 13.46 -8.52
N ALA A 149 11.59 14.21 -7.71
CA ALA A 149 10.26 13.80 -7.29
C ALA A 149 9.23 14.93 -7.35
N LYS A 150 8.01 14.56 -7.71
CA LYS A 150 6.80 15.38 -7.59
C LYS A 150 5.84 14.72 -6.62
N ILE A 151 5.00 15.50 -5.97
CA ILE A 151 3.92 15.02 -5.12
C ILE A 151 2.61 15.71 -5.44
N LYS A 152 1.53 14.92 -5.51
CA LYS A 152 0.16 15.41 -5.58
C LYS A 152 -0.64 14.83 -4.44
N LEU A 153 -1.25 15.72 -3.66
CA LEU A 153 -2.16 15.38 -2.56
C LEU A 153 -3.60 15.58 -3.01
N PHE A 154 -4.48 14.69 -2.57
CA PHE A 154 -5.90 14.69 -2.88
C PHE A 154 -6.69 14.78 -1.58
N GLU A 155 -7.27 15.94 -1.30
CA GLU A 155 -7.88 16.29 0.00
C GLU A 155 -9.06 15.40 0.40
N SER A 156 -9.85 14.95 -0.59
CA SER A 156 -11.07 14.17 -0.36
C SER A 156 -10.91 12.67 -0.49
N GLU A 157 -9.73 12.19 -0.91
CA GLU A 157 -9.53 10.80 -1.28
C GLU A 157 -8.85 9.99 -0.15
N GLY A 158 -9.18 8.70 -0.11
CA GLY A 158 -8.63 7.73 0.85
C GLY A 158 -7.53 6.84 0.25
N HIS A 159 -7.36 5.65 0.86
CA HIS A 159 -6.31 4.69 0.50
C HIS A 159 -6.43 4.15 -0.93
N LEU A 160 -7.65 3.87 -1.38
CA LEU A 160 -7.92 3.25 -2.68
C LEU A 160 -8.21 4.31 -3.77
N ILE A 161 -7.46 5.42 -3.75
CA ILE A 161 -7.64 6.55 -4.66
C ILE A 161 -7.59 6.14 -6.13
N HIS A 162 -6.77 5.16 -6.49
CA HIS A 162 -6.62 4.66 -7.86
C HIS A 162 -7.87 3.92 -8.37
N GLU A 163 -8.73 3.45 -7.48
CA GLU A 163 -10.01 2.82 -7.84
C GLU A 163 -11.17 3.84 -7.81
N VAL A 164 -11.20 4.66 -6.77
CA VAL A 164 -12.29 5.63 -6.55
C VAL A 164 -12.18 6.81 -7.50
N SER A 165 -10.97 7.26 -7.82
CA SER A 165 -10.68 8.44 -8.64
C SER A 165 -9.72 8.12 -9.79
N SER A 166 -9.91 6.98 -10.46
CA SER A 166 -9.02 6.46 -11.50
C SER A 166 -8.70 7.47 -12.61
N ALA A 167 -9.69 8.23 -13.07
CA ALA A 167 -9.49 9.26 -14.09
C ALA A 167 -8.56 10.40 -13.64
N LYS A 168 -8.66 10.83 -12.36
CA LYS A 168 -7.76 11.83 -11.79
C LYS A 168 -6.33 11.29 -11.72
N ILE A 169 -6.18 10.04 -11.27
CA ILE A 169 -4.88 9.37 -11.17
C ILE A 169 -4.24 9.19 -12.54
N ALA A 170 -5.00 8.71 -13.53
CA ALA A 170 -4.52 8.57 -14.91
C ALA A 170 -4.04 9.91 -15.50
N LYS A 171 -4.76 11.00 -15.23
CA LYS A 171 -4.35 12.34 -15.67
C LYS A 171 -2.99 12.74 -15.09
N GLU A 172 -2.76 12.54 -13.81
CA GLU A 172 -1.48 12.87 -13.17
C GLU A 172 -0.34 11.97 -13.69
N ILE A 173 -0.59 10.69 -13.96
CA ILE A 173 0.40 9.76 -14.53
C ILE A 173 0.77 10.20 -15.95
N ASN A 174 -0.21 10.55 -16.77
CA ASN A 174 0.03 10.98 -18.17
C ASN A 174 0.72 12.35 -18.27
N SER A 175 0.85 13.09 -17.17
CA SER A 175 1.56 14.38 -17.11
C SER A 175 3.03 14.25 -16.66
N LEU A 176 3.52 13.01 -16.46
CA LEU A 176 4.93 12.72 -16.17
C LEU A 176 5.79 12.83 -17.41
#